data_19af675e75b39ad69a689e1196c90709
#
_entry.id   19af675e75b39ad69a689e1196c90709
#
_cell.length_a   1.000
_cell.length_b   1.000
_cell.length_c   1.000
_cell.angle_alpha   90.00
_cell.angle_beta   90.00
_cell.angle_gamma   90.00
#
_symmetry.space_group_name_H-M   'P 1'
#
loop_
_entity.id
_entity.type
_entity.pdbx_description
1 polymer ?
#
loop_
_entity_poly.entity_id
_entity_poly.type
_entity_poly.pdbx_seq_one_letter_code
_entity_poly.pdbx_strand_id
1 'polypeptide(L)'
;MKVSEVIEGFVKGREGMSSSVSARWDVDGLALYSYNVCVAFWHGGAIHLTTEKYTATTSSHCNKVKEFARKENIRLDSFDPPHVRRRHIGR
;
A
#
# COMPACT_ATOMS: atom_id res chain seq x y z
N MET A 1 15.20 -0.67 -7.96
CA MET A 1 14.56 0.64 -7.67
C MET A 1 14.67 0.96 -6.20
N LYS A 2 14.70 2.24 -5.88
CA LYS A 2 14.65 2.66 -4.49
C LYS A 2 13.22 2.57 -3.97
N VAL A 3 13.09 2.42 -2.66
CA VAL A 3 11.78 2.33 -2.03
C VAL A 3 10.90 3.52 -2.40
N SER A 4 11.43 4.74 -2.32
CA SER A 4 10.65 5.92 -2.64
C SER A 4 10.20 5.94 -4.10
N GLU A 5 11.02 5.40 -5.00
CA GLU A 5 10.63 5.33 -6.41
C GLU A 5 9.48 4.36 -6.62
N VAL A 6 9.49 3.22 -5.92
CA VAL A 6 8.41 2.25 -6.04
C VAL A 6 7.11 2.86 -5.51
N ILE A 7 7.18 3.52 -4.38
CA ILE A 7 5.99 4.11 -3.77
C ILE A 7 5.45 5.26 -4.61
N GLU A 8 6.35 6.11 -5.12
CA GLU A 8 5.91 7.19 -6.00
C GLU A 8 5.26 6.61 -7.26
N GLY A 9 5.85 5.57 -7.83
CA GLY A 9 5.28 4.90 -8.98
C GLY A 9 3.90 4.34 -8.70
N PHE A 10 3.75 3.70 -7.53
CA PHE A 10 2.44 3.16 -7.13
C PHE A 10 1.39 4.28 -7.08
N VAL A 11 1.74 5.41 -6.49
CA VAL A 11 0.81 6.53 -6.40
C VAL A 11 0.45 7.05 -7.78
N LYS A 12 1.34 6.90 -8.74
CA LYS A 12 1.08 7.30 -10.12
C LYS A 12 0.52 6.17 -10.98
N GLY A 13 0.17 5.05 -10.36
CA GLY A 13 -0.47 3.94 -11.06
C GLY A 13 0.49 3.00 -11.78
N ARG A 14 1.73 2.91 -11.34
CA ARG A 14 2.75 2.08 -11.99
C ARG A 14 3.28 1.00 -11.08
N GLU A 15 3.66 -0.11 -11.67
CA GLU A 15 4.35 -1.19 -10.97
C GLU A 15 5.78 -0.81 -10.65
N GLY A 16 6.37 -1.51 -9.68
CA GLY A 16 7.76 -1.36 -9.36
C GLY A 16 8.14 -2.34 -8.28
N MET A 17 9.45 -2.50 -8.04
CA MET A 17 9.93 -3.43 -7.04
C MET A 17 11.24 -2.95 -6.46
N SER A 18 11.37 -3.09 -5.16
CA SER A 18 12.61 -2.88 -4.44
C SER A 18 12.80 -4.05 -3.48
N SER A 19 13.83 -3.99 -2.63
CA SER A 19 14.10 -5.09 -1.71
C SER A 19 13.01 -5.27 -0.65
N SER A 20 12.30 -4.21 -0.30
CA SER A 20 11.31 -4.27 0.79
C SER A 20 9.91 -3.90 0.37
N VAL A 21 9.74 -3.29 -0.80
CA VAL A 21 8.43 -2.78 -1.24
C VAL A 21 8.22 -3.19 -2.69
N SER A 22 6.99 -3.59 -3.01
CA SER A 22 6.63 -3.87 -4.39
C SER A 22 5.24 -3.37 -4.70
N ALA A 23 5.07 -2.83 -5.90
CA ALA A 23 3.76 -2.42 -6.41
C ALA A 23 3.44 -3.36 -7.56
N ARG A 24 2.37 -4.12 -7.44
CA ARG A 24 2.03 -5.19 -8.39
C ARG A 24 0.56 -5.14 -8.76
N TRP A 25 0.29 -5.47 -10.02
CA TRP A 25 -1.08 -5.67 -10.46
C TRP A 25 -1.53 -7.07 -10.03
N ASP A 26 -2.71 -7.15 -9.46
CA ASP A 26 -3.36 -8.45 -9.24
C ASP A 26 -4.81 -8.34 -9.71
N VAL A 27 -5.65 -9.31 -9.35
CA VAL A 27 -7.00 -9.37 -9.92
C VAL A 27 -7.85 -8.15 -9.59
N ASP A 28 -7.57 -7.51 -8.47
CA ASP A 28 -8.38 -6.37 -8.03
C ASP A 28 -7.76 -5.03 -8.38
N GLY A 29 -6.59 -5.02 -9.01
CA GLY A 29 -5.94 -3.78 -9.40
C GLY A 29 -4.52 -3.69 -8.87
N LEU A 30 -4.02 -2.46 -8.81
CA LEU A 30 -2.63 -2.22 -8.38
C LEU A 30 -2.56 -2.15 -6.86
N ALA A 31 -1.68 -2.97 -6.28
CA ALA A 31 -1.52 -3.04 -4.84
C ALA A 31 -0.06 -2.82 -4.46
N LEU A 32 0.16 -2.24 -3.29
CA LEU A 32 1.48 -1.99 -2.74
C LEU A 32 1.71 -2.92 -1.56
N TYR A 33 2.83 -3.63 -1.60
CA TYR A 33 3.21 -4.58 -0.56
C TYR A 33 4.48 -4.11 0.14
N SER A 34 4.49 -4.19 1.46
CA SER A 34 5.66 -3.96 2.27
C SER A 34 5.99 -5.28 2.95
N TYR A 35 7.11 -5.90 2.57
CA TYR A 35 7.51 -7.21 3.09
C TYR A 35 6.39 -8.24 2.96
N ASN A 36 5.76 -8.30 1.80
CA ASN A 36 4.68 -9.23 1.50
C ASN A 36 3.35 -8.96 2.19
N VAL A 37 3.24 -7.82 2.88
CA VAL A 37 1.99 -7.41 3.49
C VAL A 37 1.39 -6.31 2.63
N CYS A 38 0.14 -6.47 2.21
CA CYS A 38 -0.53 -5.44 1.42
C CYS A 38 -0.84 -4.26 2.32
N VAL A 39 -0.24 -3.11 2.04
CA VAL A 39 -0.45 -1.91 2.85
C VAL A 39 -1.30 -0.87 2.14
N ALA A 40 -1.46 -0.97 0.83
CA ALA A 40 -2.26 0.00 0.08
C ALA A 40 -2.69 -0.60 -1.24
N PHE A 41 -3.79 -0.10 -1.78
CA PHE A 41 -4.23 -0.53 -3.11
C PHE A 41 -5.12 0.54 -3.73
N TRP A 42 -5.15 0.57 -5.05
CA TRP A 42 -6.02 1.44 -5.81
C TRP A 42 -7.40 0.83 -5.96
N HIS A 43 -8.44 1.61 -5.68
CA HIS A 43 -9.81 1.17 -5.91
C HIS A 43 -10.71 2.40 -6.02
N GLY A 44 -11.55 2.42 -7.05
CA GLY A 44 -12.53 3.49 -7.19
C GLY A 44 -11.95 4.87 -7.32
N GLY A 45 -10.76 4.98 -7.91
CA GLY A 45 -10.13 6.28 -8.10
C GLY A 45 -9.44 6.83 -6.88
N ALA A 46 -9.28 6.01 -5.84
CA ALA A 46 -8.62 6.41 -4.61
C ALA A 46 -7.63 5.35 -4.16
N ILE A 47 -6.66 5.75 -3.35
CA ILE A 47 -5.75 4.80 -2.74
C ILE A 47 -6.27 4.47 -1.35
N HIS A 48 -6.44 3.19 -1.08
CA HIS A 48 -6.86 2.71 0.24
C HIS A 48 -5.61 2.29 1.00
N LEU A 49 -5.39 2.89 2.15
CA LEU A 49 -4.19 2.68 2.94
C LEU A 49 -4.56 1.99 4.24
N THR A 50 -3.76 0.99 4.63
CA THR A 50 -4.06 0.20 5.82
C THR A 50 -4.10 1.04 7.08
N THR A 51 -5.01 0.66 7.99
CA THR A 51 -5.06 1.26 9.33
C THR A 51 -4.18 0.50 10.31
N GLU A 52 -3.68 -0.66 9.90
CA GLU A 52 -2.87 -1.51 10.77
C GLU A 52 -1.49 -0.93 10.98
N LYS A 53 -0.97 -1.05 12.19
CA LYS A 53 0.39 -0.66 12.50
C LYS A 53 1.26 -1.91 12.55
N TYR A 54 2.30 -1.88 11.74
CA TYR A 54 3.23 -3.00 11.67
C TYR A 54 4.56 -2.58 12.30
N THR A 55 5.63 -2.70 11.55
CA THR A 55 6.94 -2.26 12.02
C THR A 55 7.15 -0.79 11.72
N ALA A 56 8.19 -0.20 12.30
CA ALA A 56 8.54 1.19 12.01
C ALA A 56 8.83 1.38 10.53
N THR A 57 9.47 0.38 9.90
CA THR A 57 9.80 0.48 8.47
C THR A 57 8.52 0.50 7.63
N THR A 58 7.58 -0.38 7.93
CA THR A 58 6.32 -0.41 7.20
C THR A 58 5.53 0.88 7.43
N SER A 59 5.54 1.42 8.64
CA SER A 59 4.89 2.70 8.91
C SER A 59 5.52 3.82 8.11
N SER A 60 6.83 3.79 7.94
CA SER A 60 7.52 4.76 7.10
C SER A 60 7.05 4.66 5.65
N HIS A 61 6.87 3.44 5.14
CA HIS A 61 6.35 3.24 3.79
C HIS A 61 4.96 3.84 3.65
N CYS A 62 4.09 3.61 4.63
CA CYS A 62 2.75 4.16 4.60
C CYS A 62 2.76 5.69 4.63
N ASN A 63 3.67 6.28 5.41
CA ASN A 63 3.77 7.73 5.44
C ASN A 63 4.20 8.30 4.10
N LYS A 64 5.07 7.58 3.38
CA LYS A 64 5.46 8.03 2.04
C LYS A 64 4.30 7.95 1.07
N VAL A 65 3.44 6.95 1.19
CA VAL A 65 2.22 6.89 0.37
C VAL A 65 1.38 8.14 0.60
N LYS A 66 1.20 8.52 1.86
CA LYS A 66 0.43 9.72 2.18
C LYS A 66 1.04 10.97 1.58
N GLU A 67 2.36 11.10 1.69
CA GLU A 67 3.05 12.27 1.15
C GLU A 67 2.88 12.38 -0.35
N PHE A 68 3.15 11.29 -1.07
CA PHE A 68 3.06 11.33 -2.52
C PHE A 68 1.62 11.51 -3.00
N ALA A 69 0.67 10.87 -2.32
CA ALA A 69 -0.74 11.03 -2.69
C ALA A 69 -1.19 12.47 -2.51
N ARG A 70 -0.74 13.11 -1.42
CA ARG A 70 -1.08 14.51 -1.19
C ARG A 70 -0.50 15.41 -2.28
N LYS A 71 0.74 15.15 -2.68
CA LYS A 71 1.38 15.94 -3.74
C LYS A 71 0.66 15.79 -5.08
N GLU A 72 0.11 14.61 -5.33
CA GLU A 72 -0.58 14.33 -6.59
C GLU A 72 -2.08 14.60 -6.51
N ASN A 73 -2.57 15.10 -5.38
CA ASN A 73 -3.99 15.35 -5.17
C ASN A 73 -4.84 14.10 -5.34
N ILE A 74 -4.36 12.99 -4.85
CA ILE A 74 -5.06 11.72 -4.93
C ILE A 74 -5.78 11.46 -3.61
N ARG A 75 -7.04 11.06 -3.71
CA ARG A 75 -7.84 10.77 -2.53
C ARG A 75 -7.29 9.55 -1.81
N LEU A 76 -7.22 9.66 -0.49
CA LEU A 76 -6.80 8.55 0.37
C LEU A 76 -7.99 8.12 1.22
N ASP A 77 -8.23 6.81 1.22
CA ASP A 77 -9.18 6.20 2.13
C ASP A 77 -8.40 5.21 3.00
N SER A 78 -9.06 4.59 3.95
CA SER A 78 -8.42 3.61 4.81
C SER A 78 -9.12 2.28 4.68
N PHE A 79 -8.43 1.21 5.07
CA PHE A 79 -9.04 -0.11 5.12
C PHE A 79 -8.45 -0.90 6.26
N ASP A 80 -9.25 -1.83 6.80
CA ASP A 80 -8.79 -2.75 7.81
C ASP A 80 -8.26 -4.01 7.14
N PRO A 81 -7.09 -4.49 7.54
CA PRO A 81 -6.51 -5.66 6.89
C PRO A 81 -7.42 -6.88 7.03
N PRO A 82 -7.70 -7.57 5.93
CA PRO A 82 -8.60 -8.73 5.98
C PRO A 82 -8.09 -9.86 6.87
N HIS A 83 -6.79 -9.99 7.01
CA HIS A 83 -6.24 -11.07 7.80
C HIS A 83 -6.64 -10.97 9.28
N VAL A 84 -6.96 -9.77 9.74
CA VAL A 84 -7.40 -9.58 11.10
C VAL A 84 -8.70 -10.34 11.34
N ARG A 85 -9.60 -10.28 10.38
CA ARG A 85 -10.87 -10.98 10.49
C ARG A 85 -10.71 -12.48 10.34
N ARG A 86 -9.83 -12.90 9.45
CA ARG A 86 -9.65 -14.32 9.20
C ARG A 86 -9.13 -15.08 10.40
N ARG A 87 -8.35 -14.42 11.23
CA ARG A 87 -7.75 -15.10 12.36
C ARG A 87 -8.78 -15.64 13.34
N HIS A 88 -9.88 -14.96 13.51
CA HIS A 88 -10.85 -15.47 14.45
C HIS A 88 -11.95 -16.29 13.80
N ILE A 89 -11.89 -16.41 12.52
CA ILE A 89 -12.77 -17.34 11.87
C ILE A 89 -12.14 -18.71 11.95
N GLY A 90 -10.94 -18.68 11.69
CA GLY A 90 -10.27 -19.86 11.63
C GLY A 90 -10.11 -20.51 12.90
N ARG A 91 -10.44 -20.24 12.63
CA ARG A 91 -10.31 -20.79 13.02
C ARG A 91 -10.52 -21.23 13.49
#